data_09126ce0330dfdd57d98c7b066124bec
#
_entry.id   09126ce0330dfdd57d98c7b066124bec
#
_cell.length_a   1.000
_cell.length_b   1.000
_cell.length_c   1.000
_cell.angle_alpha   90.00
_cell.angle_beta   90.00
_cell.angle_gamma   90.00
#
_symmetry.space_group_name_H-M   'P 1'
#
loop_
_entity.id
_entity.type
_entity.pdbx_description
1 polymer ?
#
loop_
_entity_poly.entity_id
_entity_poly.type
_entity_poly.pdbx_seq_one_letter_code
_entity_poly.pdbx_strand_id
1 'polypeptide(L)'
;NYNDRAIADSSPGPQIADALGILPKPVVPIANACAGNGIASYVAWNAIASGRCDVVVSMGFARSDNYDAMEAMNTQGNYVDFDFMMGMTHINYGAMRDAYYRRKYNVPLEAAGQWAYQCNWYARRNPLAANFSKPMPVLEELCANTPDADRDRQATNRGGVASAMIFVGEDVAQRYTDQP
;
A
#
# COMPACT_ATOMS: atom_id res chain seq x y z
N ASN A 1 2.10 -6.87 -3.61
CA ASN A 1 1.63 -7.18 -2.27
C ASN A 1 0.29 -7.92 -2.39
N TYR A 2 0.30 -9.22 -2.22
CA TYR A 2 -0.93 -9.97 -2.21
C TYR A 2 -1.14 -10.65 -0.86
N ASN A 3 -2.39 -10.84 -0.51
CA ASN A 3 -2.81 -11.53 0.68
C ASN A 3 -3.57 -12.79 0.24
N ASP A 4 -3.00 -13.96 0.50
CA ASP A 4 -3.56 -15.25 0.10
C ASP A 4 -5.02 -15.43 0.58
N ARG A 5 -5.34 -14.87 1.74
CA ARG A 5 -6.71 -14.91 2.26
C ARG A 5 -7.65 -14.01 1.46
N ALA A 6 -7.15 -12.87 0.97
CA ALA A 6 -7.97 -11.90 0.24
C ALA A 6 -8.38 -12.38 -1.15
N ILE A 7 -7.62 -13.26 -1.76
CA ILE A 7 -7.92 -13.82 -3.08
C ILE A 7 -8.20 -15.31 -3.05
N ALA A 8 -8.11 -15.93 -1.87
CA ALA A 8 -8.34 -17.37 -1.66
C ALA A 8 -7.57 -18.27 -2.64
N ASP A 9 -6.39 -17.84 -3.06
CA ASP A 9 -5.56 -18.51 -4.04
C ASP A 9 -4.10 -18.55 -3.58
N SER A 10 -3.50 -19.72 -3.68
CA SER A 10 -2.10 -19.95 -3.31
C SER A 10 -1.09 -19.55 -4.39
N SER A 11 -1.53 -19.28 -5.62
CA SER A 11 -0.65 -19.02 -6.76
C SER A 11 -1.22 -17.97 -7.74
N PRO A 12 -1.52 -16.76 -7.30
CA PRO A 12 -2.14 -15.75 -8.15
C PRO A 12 -1.24 -15.25 -9.29
N GLY A 13 0.08 -15.33 -9.12
CA GLY A 13 1.03 -14.84 -10.12
C GLY A 13 0.86 -15.53 -11.48
N PRO A 14 0.94 -16.86 -11.59
CA PRO A 14 0.73 -17.58 -12.85
C PRO A 14 -0.66 -17.34 -13.45
N GLN A 15 -1.71 -17.27 -12.67
CA GLN A 15 -3.07 -17.01 -13.15
C GLN A 15 -3.20 -15.63 -13.77
N ILE A 16 -2.58 -14.60 -13.16
CA ILE A 16 -2.57 -13.24 -13.71
C ILE A 16 -1.75 -13.20 -14.99
N ALA A 17 -0.60 -13.89 -15.03
CA ALA A 17 0.23 -13.96 -16.22
C ALA A 17 -0.49 -14.64 -17.40
N ASP A 18 -1.28 -15.69 -17.11
CA ASP A 18 -2.15 -16.34 -18.08
C ASP A 18 -3.23 -15.38 -18.61
N ALA A 19 -3.94 -14.72 -17.69
CA ALA A 19 -4.97 -13.74 -18.05
C ALA A 19 -4.43 -12.56 -18.87
N LEU A 20 -3.17 -12.17 -18.64
CA LEU A 20 -2.49 -11.12 -19.40
C LEU A 20 -1.86 -11.63 -20.71
N GLY A 21 -1.88 -12.93 -20.97
CA GLY A 21 -1.29 -13.53 -22.18
C GLY A 21 0.25 -13.45 -22.24
N ILE A 22 0.91 -13.35 -21.09
CA ILE A 22 2.38 -13.23 -21.01
C ILE A 22 3.11 -14.54 -20.71
N LEU A 23 2.38 -15.63 -20.54
CA LEU A 23 3.01 -16.95 -20.42
C LEU A 23 3.72 -17.34 -21.75
N PRO A 24 4.83 -18.10 -21.69
CA PRO A 24 5.44 -18.79 -20.54
C PRO A 24 6.53 -17.96 -19.81
N LYS A 25 6.39 -16.66 -19.68
CA LYS A 25 7.38 -15.84 -18.99
C LYS A 25 7.47 -16.19 -17.48
N PRO A 26 8.67 -16.13 -16.89
CA PRO A 26 8.81 -16.36 -15.44
C PRO A 26 8.00 -15.37 -14.62
N VAL A 27 7.36 -15.87 -13.59
CA VAL A 27 6.61 -15.05 -12.62
C VAL A 27 7.15 -15.31 -11.22
N VAL A 28 7.49 -14.25 -10.51
CA VAL A 28 8.01 -14.31 -9.14
C VAL A 28 7.04 -13.61 -8.20
N PRO A 29 6.33 -14.34 -7.34
CA PRO A 29 5.47 -13.72 -6.34
C PRO A 29 6.31 -13.07 -5.24
N ILE A 30 5.94 -11.84 -4.86
CA ILE A 30 6.58 -11.08 -3.80
C ILE A 30 5.55 -10.73 -2.75
N ALA A 31 5.82 -11.12 -1.51
CA ALA A 31 4.99 -10.78 -0.37
C ALA A 31 5.84 -10.17 0.75
N ASN A 32 5.56 -8.93 1.11
CA ASN A 32 6.20 -8.23 2.22
C ASN A 32 5.28 -7.14 2.77
N ALA A 33 4.09 -7.52 3.20
CA ALA A 33 3.07 -6.61 3.72
C ALA A 33 3.01 -5.29 2.92
N CYS A 34 2.98 -4.14 3.56
CA CYS A 34 2.89 -2.82 2.92
C CYS A 34 4.11 -2.50 2.00
N ALA A 35 5.27 -3.12 2.25
CA ALA A 35 6.48 -2.90 1.45
C ALA A 35 6.55 -3.79 0.19
N GLY A 36 5.57 -4.66 -0.06
CA GLY A 36 5.59 -5.63 -1.16
C GLY A 36 5.87 -5.01 -2.52
N ASN A 37 5.22 -3.90 -2.86
CA ASN A 37 5.44 -3.24 -4.16
C ASN A 37 6.84 -2.62 -4.28
N GLY A 38 7.37 -2.06 -3.20
CA GLY A 38 8.74 -1.54 -3.19
C GLY A 38 9.77 -2.66 -3.41
N ILE A 39 9.59 -3.80 -2.75
CA ILE A 39 10.44 -4.99 -2.94
C ILE A 39 10.28 -5.56 -4.34
N ALA A 40 9.05 -5.63 -4.87
CA ALA A 40 8.83 -6.10 -6.25
C ALA A 40 9.55 -5.20 -7.27
N SER A 41 9.52 -3.89 -7.10
CA SER A 41 10.25 -2.93 -7.93
C SER A 41 11.77 -3.10 -7.81
N TYR A 42 12.27 -3.32 -6.59
CA TYR A 42 13.69 -3.60 -6.35
C TYR A 42 14.15 -4.90 -7.03
N VAL A 43 13.33 -5.96 -6.95
CA VAL A 43 13.62 -7.25 -7.64
C VAL A 43 13.59 -7.06 -9.15
N ALA A 44 12.63 -6.31 -9.70
CA ALA A 44 12.57 -5.99 -11.13
C ALA A 44 13.80 -5.22 -11.58
N TRP A 45 14.22 -4.20 -10.84
CA TRP A 45 15.44 -3.45 -11.12
C TRP A 45 16.68 -4.36 -11.12
N ASN A 46 16.82 -5.24 -10.12
CA ASN A 46 17.95 -6.18 -10.06
C ASN A 46 17.97 -7.14 -11.25
N ALA A 47 16.81 -7.61 -11.72
CA ALA A 47 16.72 -8.50 -12.87
C ALA A 47 17.22 -7.80 -14.17
N ILE A 48 16.90 -6.52 -14.34
CA ILE A 48 17.42 -5.69 -15.44
C ILE A 48 18.91 -5.42 -15.25
N ALA A 49 19.32 -4.91 -14.10
CA ALA A 49 20.71 -4.52 -13.82
C ALA A 49 21.70 -5.70 -13.93
N SER A 50 21.24 -6.93 -13.67
CA SER A 50 22.04 -8.15 -13.82
C SER A 50 22.06 -8.71 -15.24
N GLY A 51 21.36 -8.08 -16.19
CA GLY A 51 21.26 -8.55 -17.58
C GLY A 51 20.44 -9.83 -17.77
N ARG A 52 19.65 -10.23 -16.75
CA ARG A 52 18.78 -11.42 -16.87
C ARG A 52 17.55 -11.19 -17.72
N CYS A 53 17.07 -9.96 -17.74
CA CYS A 53 15.89 -9.56 -18.47
C CYS A 53 16.10 -8.18 -19.07
N ASP A 54 15.58 -7.95 -20.26
CA ASP A 54 15.57 -6.64 -20.89
C ASP A 54 14.34 -5.83 -20.47
N VAL A 55 13.23 -6.52 -20.15
CA VAL A 55 11.96 -5.90 -19.73
C VAL A 55 11.35 -6.71 -18.59
N VAL A 56 10.94 -6.02 -17.55
CA VAL A 56 10.25 -6.64 -16.39
C VAL A 56 9.03 -5.81 -16.02
N VAL A 57 7.90 -6.47 -15.86
CA VAL A 57 6.68 -5.87 -15.30
C VAL A 57 6.63 -6.13 -13.80
N SER A 58 6.68 -5.06 -13.00
CA SER A 58 6.41 -5.11 -11.56
C SER A 58 4.96 -4.74 -11.32
N MET A 59 4.20 -5.61 -10.69
CA MET A 59 2.78 -5.43 -10.48
C MET A 59 2.43 -5.60 -9.00
N GLY A 60 1.53 -4.75 -8.52
CA GLY A 60 0.91 -4.88 -7.20
C GLY A 60 -0.61 -4.81 -7.32
N PHE A 61 -1.28 -5.63 -6.54
CA PHE A 61 -2.73 -5.58 -6.43
C PHE A 61 -3.17 -6.01 -5.03
N ALA A 62 -4.31 -5.51 -4.61
CA ALA A 62 -4.95 -5.89 -3.36
C ALA A 62 -6.47 -5.77 -3.49
N ARG A 63 -7.20 -6.66 -2.84
CA ARG A 63 -8.64 -6.57 -2.65
C ARG A 63 -8.94 -6.59 -1.16
N SER A 64 -9.00 -5.42 -0.56
CA SER A 64 -9.34 -5.27 0.86
C SER A 64 -10.78 -4.78 1.09
N ASP A 65 -11.54 -4.61 0.03
CA ASP A 65 -12.93 -4.19 0.03
C ASP A 65 -13.91 -5.29 0.49
N ASN A 66 -13.51 -6.56 0.40
CA ASN A 66 -14.31 -7.73 0.75
C ASN A 66 -14.21 -8.13 2.23
N TYR A 67 -13.39 -7.46 3.02
CA TYR A 67 -13.13 -7.80 4.41
C TYR A 67 -13.51 -6.66 5.35
N ASP A 68 -13.82 -7.01 6.59
CA ASP A 68 -13.85 -6.03 7.67
C ASP A 68 -12.48 -5.32 7.79
N ALA A 69 -12.49 -4.05 8.19
CA ALA A 69 -11.27 -3.26 8.31
C ALA A 69 -10.26 -3.87 9.27
N MET A 70 -10.77 -4.40 10.38
CA MET A 70 -9.93 -5.02 11.41
C MET A 70 -9.36 -6.33 10.94
N GLU A 71 -10.15 -7.16 10.23
CA GLU A 71 -9.69 -8.40 9.65
C GLU A 71 -8.61 -8.15 8.59
N ALA A 72 -8.83 -7.21 7.68
CA ALA A 72 -7.84 -6.83 6.65
C ALA A 72 -6.53 -6.33 7.26
N MET A 73 -6.58 -5.58 8.36
CA MET A 73 -5.40 -5.11 9.08
C MET A 73 -4.69 -6.25 9.82
N ASN A 74 -5.44 -7.17 10.43
CA ASN A 74 -4.89 -8.29 11.16
C ASN A 74 -4.19 -9.32 10.26
N THR A 75 -4.60 -9.46 8.99
CA THR A 75 -3.94 -10.37 8.05
C THR A 75 -2.49 -9.97 7.73
N GLN A 76 -2.09 -8.75 8.03
CA GLN A 76 -0.72 -8.26 7.86
C GLN A 76 0.12 -8.37 9.13
N GLY A 77 -0.48 -8.75 10.24
CA GLY A 77 0.18 -8.94 11.52
C GLY A 77 0.77 -10.34 11.69
N ASN A 78 1.63 -10.47 12.66
CA ASN A 78 2.15 -11.76 13.08
C ASN A 78 1.24 -12.33 14.17
N TYR A 79 0.56 -13.43 13.89
CA TYR A 79 -0.38 -14.06 14.82
C TYR A 79 0.25 -14.57 16.13
N VAL A 80 1.58 -14.72 16.16
CA VAL A 80 2.29 -15.14 17.37
C VAL A 80 2.77 -13.97 18.21
N ASP A 81 2.65 -12.74 17.73
CA ASP A 81 2.98 -11.56 18.51
C ASP A 81 1.91 -11.33 19.58
N PHE A 82 2.34 -11.21 20.82
CA PHE A 82 1.47 -11.02 21.98
C PHE A 82 0.54 -9.82 21.80
N ASP A 83 1.05 -8.74 21.27
CA ASP A 83 0.29 -7.50 21.07
C ASP A 83 -0.89 -7.71 20.12
N PHE A 84 -0.71 -8.47 19.04
CA PHE A 84 -1.80 -8.83 18.12
C PHE A 84 -2.83 -9.76 18.77
N MET A 85 -2.37 -10.70 19.60
CA MET A 85 -3.27 -11.57 20.35
C MET A 85 -4.13 -10.78 21.34
N MET A 86 -3.62 -9.65 21.84
CA MET A 86 -4.33 -8.71 22.73
C MET A 86 -5.18 -7.68 21.96
N GLY A 87 -5.32 -7.82 20.64
CA GLY A 87 -6.17 -6.96 19.82
C GLY A 87 -5.49 -5.72 19.26
N MET A 88 -4.16 -5.62 19.32
CA MET A 88 -3.44 -4.52 18.72
C MET A 88 -3.46 -4.61 17.19
N THR A 89 -3.72 -3.49 16.53
CA THR A 89 -3.71 -3.37 15.07
C THR A 89 -2.61 -2.41 14.60
N HIS A 90 -2.36 -2.37 13.30
CA HIS A 90 -1.45 -1.39 12.70
C HIS A 90 -1.89 0.06 12.94
N ILE A 91 -3.19 0.31 13.07
CA ILE A 91 -3.73 1.64 13.43
C ILE A 91 -3.27 2.04 14.83
N ASN A 92 -3.37 1.12 15.80
CA ASN A 92 -2.89 1.36 17.17
C ASN A 92 -1.38 1.62 17.19
N TYR A 93 -0.59 0.84 16.45
CA TYR A 93 0.84 1.08 16.30
C TYR A 93 1.14 2.45 15.69
N GLY A 94 0.35 2.86 14.68
CA GLY A 94 0.45 4.18 14.08
C GLY A 94 0.23 5.29 15.11
N ALA A 95 -0.86 5.20 15.88
CA ALA A 95 -1.21 6.16 16.93
C ALA A 95 -0.14 6.23 18.03
N MET A 96 0.38 5.08 18.48
CA MET A 96 1.46 5.03 19.48
C MET A 96 2.74 5.69 18.98
N ARG A 97 3.14 5.43 17.73
CA ARG A 97 4.32 6.06 17.11
C ARG A 97 4.14 7.56 16.95
N ASP A 98 2.95 8.01 16.53
CA ASP A 98 2.63 9.42 16.44
C ASP A 98 2.73 10.10 17.81
N ALA A 99 2.12 9.53 18.84
CA ALA A 99 2.18 10.05 20.20
C ALA A 99 3.63 10.13 20.73
N TYR A 100 4.43 9.08 20.50
CA TYR A 100 5.84 9.06 20.87
C TYR A 100 6.65 10.14 20.12
N TYR A 101 6.46 10.25 18.82
CA TYR A 101 7.14 11.24 17.98
C TYR A 101 6.82 12.67 18.42
N ARG A 102 5.54 12.97 18.59
CA ARG A 102 5.09 14.30 19.04
C ARG A 102 5.67 14.65 20.41
N ARG A 103 5.65 13.72 21.35
CA ARG A 103 6.25 13.91 22.67
C ARG A 103 7.76 14.14 22.62
N LYS A 104 8.47 13.34 21.81
CA LYS A 104 9.94 13.40 21.70
C LYS A 104 10.44 14.69 21.07
N TYR A 105 9.73 15.17 20.06
CA TYR A 105 10.14 16.31 19.26
C TYR A 105 9.29 17.57 19.49
N ASN A 106 8.42 17.54 20.48
CA ASN A 106 7.49 18.63 20.82
C ASN A 106 6.66 19.11 19.61
N VAL A 107 6.17 18.16 18.81
CA VAL A 107 5.34 18.46 17.64
C VAL A 107 3.88 18.62 18.08
N PRO A 108 3.19 19.71 17.72
CA PRO A 108 1.80 19.91 18.08
C PRO A 108 0.88 18.89 17.41
N LEU A 109 -0.22 18.56 18.07
CA LEU A 109 -1.21 17.61 17.56
C LEU A 109 -1.84 18.09 16.23
N GLU A 110 -2.01 19.38 16.12
CA GLU A 110 -2.56 20.05 14.92
C GLU A 110 -1.77 19.72 13.66
N ALA A 111 -0.45 19.50 13.76
CA ALA A 111 0.38 19.12 12.62
C ALA A 111 -0.04 17.76 12.01
N ALA A 112 -0.41 16.79 12.85
CA ALA A 112 -0.92 15.50 12.40
C ALA A 112 -2.31 15.63 11.76
N GLY A 113 -3.20 16.44 12.35
CA GLY A 113 -4.52 16.74 11.80
C GLY A 113 -4.43 17.45 10.45
N GLN A 114 -3.57 18.45 10.33
CA GLN A 114 -3.32 19.17 9.08
C GLN A 114 -2.77 18.26 7.98
N TRP A 115 -1.87 17.34 8.32
CA TRP A 115 -1.36 16.36 7.37
C TRP A 115 -2.47 15.46 6.82
N ALA A 116 -3.30 14.90 7.71
CA ALA A 116 -4.44 14.08 7.32
C ALA A 116 -5.45 14.87 6.46
N TYR A 117 -5.71 16.11 6.82
CA TYR A 117 -6.57 17.01 6.04
C TYR A 117 -6.01 17.26 4.65
N GLN A 118 -4.72 17.56 4.53
CA GLN A 118 -4.05 17.77 3.24
C GLN A 118 -4.10 16.53 2.36
N CYS A 119 -3.85 15.34 2.90
CA CYS A 119 -3.98 14.08 2.17
C CYS A 119 -5.40 13.89 1.62
N ASN A 120 -6.41 14.19 2.43
CA ASN A 120 -7.81 14.16 2.04
C ASN A 120 -8.15 15.20 0.96
N TRP A 121 -7.56 16.39 1.05
CA TRP A 121 -7.76 17.46 0.06
C TRP A 121 -7.21 17.06 -1.32
N TYR A 122 -6.03 16.43 -1.39
CA TYR A 122 -5.47 15.91 -2.64
C TYR A 122 -6.26 14.71 -3.17
N ALA A 123 -6.70 13.80 -2.30
CA ALA A 123 -7.48 12.63 -2.70
C ALA A 123 -8.77 13.02 -3.42
N ARG A 124 -9.42 14.12 -3.03
CA ARG A 124 -10.66 14.61 -3.69
C ARG A 124 -10.44 15.25 -5.06
N ARG A 125 -9.19 15.46 -5.44
CA ARG A 125 -8.78 15.94 -6.77
C ARG A 125 -8.29 14.85 -7.69
N ASN A 126 -8.14 13.64 -7.16
CA ASN A 126 -7.73 12.47 -7.94
C ASN A 126 -8.95 11.59 -8.20
N PRO A 127 -9.46 11.51 -9.45
CA PRO A 127 -10.65 10.69 -9.77
C PRO A 127 -10.45 9.20 -9.52
N LEU A 128 -9.21 8.73 -9.38
CA LEU A 128 -8.89 7.34 -9.06
C LEU A 128 -8.83 7.06 -7.55
N ALA A 129 -8.90 8.09 -6.71
CA ALA A 129 -8.84 7.91 -5.26
C ALA A 129 -10.19 7.48 -4.69
N ALA A 130 -10.17 6.55 -3.73
CA ALA A 130 -11.36 6.08 -3.02
C ALA A 130 -12.11 7.20 -2.28
N ASN A 131 -11.46 8.33 -2.02
CA ASN A 131 -12.05 9.49 -1.37
C ASN A 131 -12.51 10.60 -2.33
N PHE A 132 -12.40 10.40 -3.63
CA PHE A 132 -12.73 11.44 -4.63
C PHE A 132 -14.12 12.04 -4.44
N SER A 133 -15.14 11.22 -4.22
CA SER A 133 -16.53 11.65 -4.06
C SER A 133 -16.99 11.86 -2.63
N LYS A 134 -16.11 11.64 -1.65
CA LYS A 134 -16.48 11.78 -0.24
C LYS A 134 -16.38 13.23 0.24
N PRO A 135 -17.18 13.63 1.22
CA PRO A 135 -17.06 14.96 1.82
C PRO A 135 -15.69 15.14 2.48
N MET A 136 -15.19 16.38 2.51
CA MET A 136 -13.98 16.71 3.25
C MET A 136 -14.20 16.45 4.76
N PRO A 137 -13.23 15.86 5.46
CA PRO A 137 -13.29 15.81 6.91
C PRO A 137 -13.18 17.22 7.51
N VAL A 138 -13.71 17.39 8.71
CA VAL A 138 -13.58 18.65 9.45
C VAL A 138 -12.19 18.72 10.07
N LEU A 139 -11.47 19.81 9.81
CA LEU A 139 -10.09 19.95 10.28
C LEU A 139 -10.00 19.94 11.82
N GLU A 140 -10.92 20.61 12.49
CA GLU A 140 -10.99 20.68 13.95
C GLU A 140 -11.17 19.31 14.57
N GLU A 141 -11.98 18.44 13.95
CA GLU A 141 -12.18 17.06 14.39
C GLU A 141 -10.90 16.24 14.23
N LEU A 142 -10.19 16.41 13.11
CA LEU A 142 -8.90 15.75 12.89
C LEU A 142 -7.81 16.24 13.86
N CYS A 143 -7.89 17.46 14.34
CA CYS A 143 -6.95 18.05 15.31
C CYS A 143 -7.32 17.74 16.76
N ALA A 144 -8.45 17.08 17.02
CA ALA A 144 -8.87 16.75 18.37
C ALA A 144 -7.99 15.66 19.03
N ASN A 145 -7.84 15.74 20.34
CA ASN A 145 -7.15 14.73 21.12
C ASN A 145 -8.11 13.65 21.62
N THR A 146 -8.69 12.91 20.69
CA THR A 146 -9.67 11.85 20.98
C THR A 146 -9.29 10.56 20.25
N PRO A 147 -9.70 9.38 20.76
CA PRO A 147 -9.46 8.11 20.07
C PRO A 147 -10.05 8.06 18.66
N ASP A 148 -11.21 8.70 18.45
CA ASP A 148 -11.82 8.78 17.12
C ASP A 148 -10.98 9.62 16.15
N ALA A 149 -10.49 10.76 16.59
CA ALA A 149 -9.58 11.58 15.79
C ALA A 149 -8.24 10.86 15.51
N ASP A 150 -7.70 10.13 16.48
CA ASP A 150 -6.50 9.29 16.28
C ASP A 150 -6.75 8.23 15.20
N ARG A 151 -7.88 7.55 15.27
CA ARG A 151 -8.28 6.58 14.24
C ARG A 151 -8.40 7.25 12.86
N ASP A 152 -9.07 8.38 12.77
CA ASP A 152 -9.35 9.05 11.50
C ASP A 152 -8.08 9.66 10.87
N ARG A 153 -7.12 10.09 11.68
CA ARG A 153 -5.78 10.49 11.21
C ARG A 153 -4.96 9.32 10.66
N GLN A 154 -5.09 8.14 11.25
CA GLN A 154 -4.33 6.95 10.90
C GLN A 154 -5.05 6.05 9.88
N ALA A 155 -6.37 6.21 9.74
CA ALA A 155 -7.18 5.35 8.88
C ALA A 155 -6.87 5.58 7.40
N THR A 156 -6.72 4.49 6.70
CA THR A 156 -6.68 4.46 5.23
C THR A 156 -8.00 3.90 4.69
N ASN A 157 -8.43 4.38 3.53
CA ASN A 157 -9.59 3.76 2.88
C ASN A 157 -9.20 2.39 2.32
N ARG A 158 -10.15 1.48 2.44
CA ARG A 158 -10.05 0.16 1.81
C ARG A 158 -10.59 0.24 0.39
N GLY A 159 -9.98 -0.52 -0.49
CA GLY A 159 -10.44 -0.62 -1.87
C GLY A 159 -9.75 -1.76 -2.60
N GLY A 160 -10.32 -2.15 -3.72
CA GLY A 160 -9.63 -2.96 -4.70
C GLY A 160 -8.72 -2.05 -5.53
N VAL A 161 -7.44 -2.36 -5.61
CA VAL A 161 -6.47 -1.59 -6.38
C VAL A 161 -5.47 -2.50 -7.07
N ALA A 162 -5.11 -2.16 -8.29
CA ALA A 162 -3.98 -2.74 -9.00
C ALA A 162 -3.18 -1.64 -9.67
N SER A 163 -1.87 -1.79 -9.67
CA SER A 163 -0.97 -0.93 -10.42
C SER A 163 0.20 -1.73 -10.97
N ALA A 164 0.77 -1.29 -12.08
CA ALA A 164 1.93 -1.91 -12.68
C ALA A 164 2.94 -0.86 -13.11
N MET A 165 4.22 -1.21 -13.03
CA MET A 165 5.33 -0.48 -13.61
C MET A 165 6.10 -1.39 -14.54
N ILE A 166 6.55 -0.85 -15.67
CA ILE A 166 7.41 -1.55 -16.61
C ILE A 166 8.83 -1.02 -16.44
N PHE A 167 9.75 -1.91 -16.14
CA PHE A 167 11.18 -1.64 -16.09
C PHE A 167 11.80 -2.12 -17.40
N VAL A 168 12.65 -1.30 -17.99
CA VAL A 168 13.30 -1.59 -19.28
C VAL A 168 14.78 -1.28 -19.15
N GLY A 169 15.64 -2.14 -19.72
CA GLY A 169 17.06 -1.89 -19.82
C GLY A 169 17.34 -0.68 -20.71
N GLU A 170 18.33 0.14 -20.36
CA GLU A 170 18.68 1.37 -21.08
C GLU A 170 18.97 1.11 -22.57
N ASP A 171 19.67 0.04 -22.86
CA ASP A 171 20.06 -0.39 -24.23
C ASP A 171 18.89 -0.78 -25.12
N VAL A 172 17.73 -1.11 -24.56
CA VAL A 172 16.52 -1.45 -25.31
C VAL A 172 15.37 -0.46 -25.12
N ALA A 173 15.51 0.51 -24.22
CA ALA A 173 14.46 1.45 -23.85
C ALA A 173 13.91 2.24 -25.05
N GLN A 174 14.79 2.65 -25.98
CA GLN A 174 14.42 3.39 -27.20
C GLN A 174 13.50 2.60 -28.16
N ARG A 175 13.34 1.28 -27.95
CA ARG A 175 12.36 0.47 -28.73
C ARG A 175 10.92 0.69 -28.25
N TYR A 176 10.77 1.28 -27.07
CA TYR A 176 9.47 1.42 -26.38
C TYR A 176 9.05 2.87 -26.15
N THR A 177 10.00 3.80 -26.12
CA THR A 177 9.73 5.21 -25.89
C THR A 177 10.83 6.09 -26.47
N ASP A 178 10.45 7.29 -26.93
CA ASP A 178 11.39 8.33 -27.36
C ASP A 178 11.95 9.15 -26.16
N GLN A 179 11.43 8.88 -24.96
CA GLN A 179 11.82 9.55 -23.71
C GLN A 179 12.04 8.49 -22.61
N PRO A 180 13.16 7.74 -22.70
CA PRO A 180 13.50 6.69 -21.74
C PRO A 180 13.92 7.26 -20.36
#